data_aad6b0114aa878e3599ab7c9961fb6cb
#
_entry.id   aad6b0114aa878e3599ab7c9961fb6cb
#
_cell.length_a   1.000
_cell.length_b   1.000
_cell.length_c   1.000
_cell.angle_alpha   90.00
_cell.angle_beta   90.00
_cell.angle_gamma   90.00
#
_symmetry.space_group_name_H-M   'P 1'
#
loop_
_entity.id
_entity.type
_entity.pdbx_description
1 polymer ?
#
loop_
_entity_poly.entity_id
_entity_poly.type
_entity_poly.pdbx_seq_one_letter_code
_entity_poly.pdbx_strand_id
1 'polypeptide(L)'
;MIEVSIYRYNPETDKFPYMQKFEFTPPEREIMVLELLTLLKEEDPTLSFRRSCREGVCGSDGMSINGKNSLACITPLSDVLQKNKIDLRPLPGLPVIRDLVVDMTEFYNQYEKIKPFLQNDQPHPAKERLQTPEERSKLDGLYECILCACCSSSCP
;
A
#
# COMPACT_ATOMS: atom_id res chain seq x y z
N MET A 1 0.71 -8.03 -25.06
CA MET A 1 1.85 -8.45 -24.20
C MET A 1 2.49 -7.20 -23.60
N ILE A 2 2.76 -7.22 -22.30
CA ILE A 2 3.35 -6.11 -21.54
C ILE A 2 4.60 -6.59 -20.81
N GLU A 3 5.56 -5.70 -20.56
CA GLU A 3 6.74 -5.95 -19.71
C GLU A 3 6.43 -5.47 -18.29
N VAL A 4 6.53 -6.36 -17.31
CA VAL A 4 6.35 -6.04 -15.88
C VAL A 4 7.73 -6.15 -15.20
N SER A 5 8.22 -5.04 -14.67
CA SER A 5 9.48 -4.97 -13.94
C SER A 5 9.17 -4.89 -12.44
N ILE A 6 9.64 -5.86 -11.66
CA ILE A 6 9.37 -5.96 -10.23
C ILE A 6 10.68 -5.96 -9.45
N TYR A 7 10.73 -5.11 -8.42
CA TYR A 7 11.82 -5.13 -7.44
C TYR A 7 11.81 -6.45 -6.66
N ARG A 8 12.97 -7.13 -6.65
CA ARG A 8 13.17 -8.39 -5.95
C ARG A 8 14.31 -8.27 -4.95
N TYR A 9 14.08 -8.84 -3.79
CA TYR A 9 15.08 -8.97 -2.74
C TYR A 9 14.66 -10.04 -1.74
N ASN A 10 15.52 -11.02 -1.53
CA ASN A 10 15.39 -11.99 -0.45
C ASN A 10 16.64 -11.90 0.45
N PRO A 11 16.52 -11.46 1.72
CA PRO A 11 17.67 -11.25 2.60
C PRO A 11 18.45 -12.54 2.93
N GLU A 12 17.84 -13.72 2.70
CA GLU A 12 18.49 -15.01 2.96
C GLU A 12 19.41 -15.45 1.81
N THR A 13 19.15 -15.00 0.59
CA THR A 13 19.84 -15.47 -0.62
C THR A 13 20.51 -14.37 -1.41
N ASP A 14 20.00 -13.15 -1.36
CA ASP A 14 20.41 -12.07 -2.25
C ASP A 14 21.36 -11.10 -1.54
N LYS A 15 22.50 -10.86 -2.16
CA LYS A 15 23.46 -9.86 -1.67
C LYS A 15 22.98 -8.41 -1.91
N PHE A 16 22.27 -8.21 -3.03
CA PHE A 16 21.72 -6.91 -3.44
C PHE A 16 20.35 -7.10 -4.10
N PRO A 17 19.47 -6.11 -4.01
CA PRO A 17 18.22 -6.14 -4.74
C PRO A 17 18.44 -6.02 -6.26
N TYR A 18 17.48 -6.51 -7.03
CA TYR A 18 17.48 -6.45 -8.49
C TYR A 18 16.08 -6.24 -9.05
N MET A 19 15.97 -5.93 -10.34
CA MET A 19 14.69 -5.84 -11.04
C MET A 19 14.49 -7.10 -11.88
N GLN A 20 13.48 -7.87 -11.55
CA GLN A 20 13.04 -9.02 -12.35
C GLN A 20 12.03 -8.57 -13.39
N LYS A 21 12.18 -9.04 -14.62
CA LYS A 21 11.25 -8.75 -15.71
C LYS A 21 10.40 -9.98 -16.01
N PHE A 22 9.11 -9.73 -16.16
CA PHE A 22 8.12 -10.70 -16.60
C PHE A 22 7.49 -10.22 -17.90
N GLU A 23 7.19 -11.12 -18.80
CA GLU A 23 6.35 -10.89 -19.95
C GLU A 23 4.94 -11.40 -19.62
N PHE A 24 3.94 -10.53 -19.67
CA PHE A 24 2.59 -10.86 -19.28
C PHE A 24 1.59 -10.47 -20.37
N THR A 25 0.64 -11.35 -20.65
CA THR A 25 -0.47 -11.05 -21.55
C THR A 25 -1.74 -10.82 -20.71
N PRO A 26 -2.17 -9.55 -20.54
CA PRO A 26 -3.38 -9.26 -19.77
C PRO A 26 -4.61 -9.94 -20.41
N PRO A 27 -5.59 -10.35 -19.60
CA PRO A 27 -6.89 -10.78 -20.10
C PRO A 27 -7.60 -9.62 -20.83
N GLU A 28 -8.63 -9.92 -21.62
CA GLU A 28 -9.39 -8.88 -22.35
C GLU A 28 -10.14 -7.90 -21.42
N ARG A 29 -10.44 -8.33 -20.19
CA ARG A 29 -11.05 -7.47 -19.17
C ARG A 29 -10.03 -6.62 -18.44
N GLU A 30 -10.47 -5.49 -17.88
CA GLU A 30 -9.64 -4.70 -16.97
C GLU A 30 -9.28 -5.49 -15.71
N ILE A 31 -8.03 -5.38 -15.28
CA ILE A 31 -7.52 -5.96 -14.03
C ILE A 31 -6.81 -4.87 -13.22
N MET A 32 -6.80 -5.05 -11.90
CA MET A 32 -6.02 -4.20 -11.00
C MET A 32 -4.57 -4.67 -10.92
N VAL A 33 -3.66 -3.77 -10.55
CA VAL A 33 -2.24 -4.10 -10.34
C VAL A 33 -2.06 -5.23 -9.33
N LEU A 34 -2.90 -5.31 -8.29
CA LEU A 34 -2.86 -6.41 -7.33
C LEU A 34 -3.23 -7.76 -7.96
N GLU A 35 -4.15 -7.76 -8.90
CA GLU A 35 -4.52 -8.98 -9.64
C GLU A 35 -3.37 -9.42 -10.56
N LEU A 36 -2.73 -8.48 -11.27
CA LEU A 36 -1.52 -8.76 -12.04
C LEU A 36 -0.45 -9.45 -11.17
N LEU A 37 -0.15 -8.89 -9.98
CA LEU A 37 0.80 -9.49 -9.04
C LEU A 37 0.37 -10.88 -8.57
N THR A 38 -0.93 -11.12 -8.41
CA THR A 38 -1.47 -12.42 -8.01
C THR A 38 -1.26 -13.47 -9.11
N LEU A 39 -1.50 -13.11 -10.36
CA LEU A 39 -1.28 -13.98 -11.52
C LEU A 39 0.21 -14.28 -11.72
N LEU A 40 1.07 -13.27 -11.59
CA LEU A 40 2.53 -13.48 -11.67
C LEU A 40 3.07 -14.35 -10.52
N LYS A 41 2.44 -14.29 -9.35
CA LYS A 41 2.81 -15.18 -8.23
C LYS A 41 2.42 -16.64 -8.46
N GLU A 42 1.46 -16.93 -9.32
CA GLU A 42 1.16 -18.31 -9.75
C GLU A 42 2.29 -18.88 -10.61
N GLU A 43 2.97 -18.04 -11.40
CA GLU A 43 4.13 -18.41 -12.20
C GLU A 43 5.43 -18.45 -11.35
N ASP A 44 5.61 -17.46 -10.45
CA ASP A 44 6.76 -17.40 -9.53
C ASP A 44 6.26 -17.32 -8.06
N PRO A 45 6.08 -18.44 -7.38
CA PRO A 45 5.59 -18.50 -5.99
C PRO A 45 6.50 -17.77 -4.98
N THR A 46 7.75 -17.46 -5.34
CA THR A 46 8.70 -16.75 -4.47
C THR A 46 8.39 -15.26 -4.35
N LEU A 47 7.60 -14.68 -5.28
CA LEU A 47 7.23 -13.27 -5.26
C LEU A 47 6.45 -12.91 -4.00
N SER A 48 6.91 -11.90 -3.26
CA SER A 48 6.35 -11.49 -1.98
C SER A 48 5.72 -10.09 -2.04
N PHE A 49 4.46 -10.00 -1.65
CA PHE A 49 3.70 -8.75 -1.47
C PHE A 49 2.58 -8.96 -0.44
N ARG A 50 2.11 -7.86 0.14
CA ARG A 50 0.97 -7.89 1.07
C ARG A 50 -0.34 -7.68 0.32
N ARG A 51 -1.39 -8.35 0.78
CA ARG A 51 -2.77 -8.17 0.32
C ARG A 51 -3.75 -8.56 1.42
N SER A 52 -4.92 -7.93 1.45
CA SER A 52 -6.00 -8.30 2.38
C SER A 52 -7.37 -7.97 1.77
N CYS A 53 -7.94 -6.78 2.03
CA CYS A 53 -9.32 -6.43 1.66
C CYS A 53 -9.60 -6.40 0.14
N ARG A 54 -8.62 -6.01 -0.68
CA ARG A 54 -8.71 -5.83 -2.15
C ARG A 54 -9.66 -4.72 -2.63
N GLU A 55 -10.03 -3.81 -1.74
CA GLU A 55 -11.02 -2.74 -1.99
C GLU A 55 -10.58 -1.36 -1.47
N GLY A 56 -9.27 -1.19 -1.24
CA GLY A 56 -8.70 0.11 -0.87
C GLY A 56 -8.92 0.52 0.58
N VAL A 57 -9.29 -0.39 1.50
CA VAL A 57 -9.62 -0.07 2.90
C VAL A 57 -8.50 -0.42 3.87
N CYS A 58 -7.78 -1.53 3.65
CA CYS A 58 -6.78 -2.02 4.62
C CYS A 58 -5.39 -1.40 4.46
N GLY A 59 -5.09 -0.79 3.33
CA GLY A 59 -3.80 -0.16 3.06
C GLY A 59 -2.60 -1.11 2.91
N SER A 60 -2.79 -2.43 3.00
CA SER A 60 -1.68 -3.39 3.09
C SER A 60 -0.87 -3.53 1.79
N ASP A 61 -1.45 -3.22 0.65
CA ASP A 61 -0.89 -3.35 -0.70
C ASP A 61 -0.35 -2.03 -1.26
N GLY A 62 -0.01 -1.08 -0.37
CA GLY A 62 0.70 0.15 -0.73
C GLY A 62 2.07 -0.14 -1.31
N MET A 63 2.35 0.39 -2.51
CA MET A 63 3.64 0.25 -3.19
C MET A 63 3.89 1.39 -4.16
N SER A 64 5.09 1.48 -4.69
CA SER A 64 5.43 2.43 -5.76
C SER A 64 5.14 1.79 -7.11
N ILE A 65 4.22 2.40 -7.88
CA ILE A 65 3.81 2.00 -9.22
C ILE A 65 4.29 3.08 -10.19
N ASN A 66 5.26 2.77 -11.05
CA ASN A 66 5.90 3.73 -11.95
C ASN A 66 6.40 4.99 -11.23
N GLY A 67 6.93 4.85 -10.01
CA GLY A 67 7.44 5.96 -9.20
C GLY A 67 6.37 6.76 -8.43
N LYS A 68 5.10 6.39 -8.52
CA LYS A 68 4.00 6.98 -7.74
C LYS A 68 3.50 5.99 -6.70
N ASN A 69 3.46 6.39 -5.43
CA ASN A 69 2.94 5.54 -4.36
C ASN A 69 1.41 5.45 -4.45
N SER A 70 0.89 4.22 -4.49
CA SER A 70 -0.53 3.93 -4.65
C SER A 70 -0.88 2.56 -4.06
N LEU A 71 -2.19 2.27 -3.95
CA LEU A 71 -2.69 0.96 -3.57
C LEU A 71 -2.87 0.11 -4.82
N ALA A 72 -2.27 -1.07 -4.84
CA ALA A 72 -2.32 -1.95 -6.01
C ALA A 72 -3.73 -2.52 -6.28
N CYS A 73 -4.56 -2.65 -5.24
CA CYS A 73 -5.90 -3.25 -5.36
C CYS A 73 -6.95 -2.35 -6.02
N ILE A 74 -6.72 -1.03 -6.05
CA ILE A 74 -7.64 -0.06 -6.66
C ILE A 74 -7.00 0.73 -7.80
N THR A 75 -5.82 0.34 -8.23
CA THR A 75 -5.13 0.95 -9.38
C THR A 75 -5.36 0.08 -10.61
N PRO A 76 -6.18 0.54 -11.61
CA PRO A 76 -6.37 -0.17 -12.85
C PRO A 76 -5.07 -0.30 -13.63
N LEU A 77 -4.83 -1.47 -14.22
CA LEU A 77 -3.60 -1.71 -14.98
C LEU A 77 -3.50 -0.79 -16.19
N SER A 78 -4.61 -0.55 -16.87
CA SER A 78 -4.67 0.35 -18.03
C SER A 78 -4.20 1.77 -17.73
N ASP A 79 -4.53 2.29 -16.53
CA ASP A 79 -4.22 3.67 -16.14
C ASP A 79 -2.72 3.92 -15.89
N VAL A 80 -1.98 2.85 -15.61
CA VAL A 80 -0.57 2.95 -15.24
C VAL A 80 0.38 2.40 -16.28
N LEU A 81 -0.09 1.75 -17.33
CA LEU A 81 0.77 1.25 -18.40
C LEU A 81 1.42 2.40 -19.19
N GLN A 82 2.75 2.38 -19.28
CA GLN A 82 3.53 3.31 -20.06
C GLN A 82 4.25 2.56 -21.19
N LYS A 83 3.79 2.74 -22.43
CA LYS A 83 4.36 2.03 -23.61
C LYS A 83 4.44 0.51 -23.40
N ASN A 84 3.36 -0.09 -22.88
CA ASN A 84 3.27 -1.50 -22.52
C ASN A 84 4.27 -1.96 -21.44
N LYS A 85 4.66 -1.06 -20.53
CA LYS A 85 5.56 -1.37 -19.41
C LYS A 85 4.98 -0.86 -18.10
N ILE A 86 5.30 -1.57 -17.01
CA ILE A 86 5.02 -1.17 -15.64
C ILE A 86 6.22 -1.51 -14.75
N ASP A 87 6.55 -0.60 -13.83
CA ASP A 87 7.61 -0.76 -12.82
C ASP A 87 6.97 -0.80 -11.43
N LEU A 88 7.23 -1.85 -10.67
CA LEU A 88 6.68 -2.08 -9.33
C LEU A 88 7.81 -2.18 -8.32
N ARG A 89 7.75 -1.32 -7.29
CA ARG A 89 8.76 -1.24 -6.24
C ARG A 89 8.11 -1.14 -4.86
N PRO A 90 8.82 -1.53 -3.77
CA PRO A 90 8.34 -1.26 -2.43
C PRO A 90 8.18 0.24 -2.18
N LEU A 91 7.39 0.61 -1.17
CA LEU A 91 7.29 2.00 -0.70
C LEU A 91 8.69 2.54 -0.36
N PRO A 92 9.08 3.71 -0.90
CA PRO A 92 10.39 4.30 -0.61
C PRO A 92 10.50 4.77 0.84
N GLY A 93 11.72 4.86 1.35
CA GLY A 93 12.01 5.36 2.69
C GLY A 93 11.71 4.39 3.84
N LEU A 94 11.17 3.20 3.54
CA LEU A 94 10.94 2.13 4.51
C LEU A 94 11.90 0.96 4.25
N PRO A 95 12.44 0.27 5.29
CA PRO A 95 13.29 -0.89 5.10
C PRO A 95 12.56 -2.02 4.39
N VAL A 96 13.21 -2.63 3.41
CA VAL A 96 12.63 -3.76 2.68
C VAL A 96 12.87 -5.05 3.47
N ILE A 97 11.79 -5.76 3.78
CA ILE A 97 11.84 -7.10 4.36
C ILE A 97 12.10 -8.14 3.24
N ARG A 98 11.28 -8.10 2.20
CA ARG A 98 11.40 -8.99 1.05
C ARG A 98 10.57 -8.44 -0.13
N ASP A 99 11.15 -8.36 -1.31
CA ASP A 99 10.51 -7.89 -2.55
C ASP A 99 9.72 -6.58 -2.35
N LEU A 100 8.39 -6.62 -2.44
CA LEU A 100 7.50 -5.47 -2.26
C LEU A 100 7.04 -5.28 -0.80
N VAL A 101 7.53 -6.11 0.13
CA VAL A 101 7.15 -6.06 1.54
C VAL A 101 8.14 -5.19 2.31
N VAL A 102 7.64 -4.15 2.96
CA VAL A 102 8.42 -3.21 3.78
C VAL A 102 8.13 -3.38 5.27
N ASP A 103 9.10 -2.98 6.10
CA ASP A 103 8.94 -2.90 7.54
C ASP A 103 8.20 -1.61 7.92
N MET A 104 7.05 -1.75 8.56
CA MET A 104 6.18 -0.67 8.99
C MET A 104 6.37 -0.31 10.47
N THR A 105 7.33 -0.92 11.17
CA THR A 105 7.50 -0.77 12.63
C THR A 105 7.66 0.70 13.02
N GLU A 106 8.57 1.44 12.37
CA GLU A 106 8.79 2.85 12.72
C GLU A 106 7.58 3.71 12.38
N PHE A 107 6.85 3.42 11.29
CA PHE A 107 5.61 4.10 10.96
C PHE A 107 4.56 3.93 12.07
N TYR A 108 4.38 2.72 12.59
CA TYR A 108 3.44 2.48 13.69
C TYR A 108 3.94 3.04 15.03
N ASN A 109 5.24 3.05 15.28
CA ASN A 109 5.81 3.71 16.45
C ASN A 109 5.49 5.22 16.46
N GLN A 110 5.55 5.89 15.30
CA GLN A 110 5.16 7.30 15.19
C GLN A 110 3.65 7.49 15.39
N TYR A 111 2.84 6.58 14.85
CA TYR A 111 1.40 6.58 15.04
C TYR A 111 1.01 6.45 16.53
N GLU A 112 1.66 5.55 17.26
CA GLU A 112 1.40 5.39 18.71
C GLU A 112 1.78 6.62 19.53
N LYS A 113 2.84 7.34 19.16
CA LYS A 113 3.29 8.56 19.85
C LYS A 113 2.24 9.66 19.83
N ILE A 114 1.46 9.79 18.78
CA ILE A 114 0.42 10.82 18.67
C ILE A 114 -0.89 10.42 19.38
N LYS A 115 -0.96 9.20 19.93
CA LYS A 115 -2.11 8.67 20.69
C LYS A 115 -3.45 8.90 19.97
N PRO A 116 -3.67 8.34 18.75
CA PRO A 116 -4.81 8.65 17.90
C PRO A 116 -6.08 7.90 18.32
N PHE A 117 -6.35 7.85 19.59
CA PHE A 117 -7.52 7.24 20.19
C PHE A 117 -8.27 8.24 21.08
N LEU A 118 -9.53 7.97 21.36
CA LEU A 118 -10.34 8.83 22.20
C LEU A 118 -9.76 8.89 23.63
N GLN A 119 -9.37 10.10 24.06
CA GLN A 119 -8.85 10.38 25.40
C GLN A 119 -9.87 11.26 26.13
N ASN A 120 -10.51 10.72 27.16
CA ASN A 120 -11.50 11.45 27.94
C ASN A 120 -11.59 10.88 29.36
N ASP A 121 -11.10 11.66 30.34
CA ASP A 121 -11.12 11.33 31.76
C ASP A 121 -12.40 11.80 32.48
N GLN A 122 -13.35 12.42 31.77
CA GLN A 122 -14.59 12.84 32.36
C GLN A 122 -15.50 11.62 32.65
N PRO A 123 -16.30 11.67 33.77
CA PRO A 123 -17.24 10.62 34.09
C PRO A 123 -18.25 10.43 32.95
N HIS A 124 -18.77 9.21 32.84
CA HIS A 124 -19.77 8.89 31.83
C HIS A 124 -21.05 9.71 32.09
N PRO A 125 -21.59 10.44 31.10
CA PRO A 125 -22.82 11.12 31.20
C PRO A 125 -24.00 10.13 31.24
N ALA A 126 -25.16 10.57 31.73
CA ALA A 126 -26.37 9.75 31.78
C ALA A 126 -26.94 9.41 30.38
N LYS A 127 -26.56 10.18 29.36
CA LYS A 127 -26.88 9.97 27.93
C LYS A 127 -25.61 10.04 27.11
N GLU A 128 -25.70 9.72 25.81
CA GLU A 128 -24.58 9.86 24.87
C GLU A 128 -24.04 11.30 24.82
N ARG A 129 -22.75 11.43 24.50
CA ARG A 129 -22.11 12.72 24.23
C ARG A 129 -22.57 13.21 22.86
N LEU A 130 -23.19 14.36 22.81
CA LEU A 130 -23.63 14.97 21.56
C LEU A 130 -22.45 15.67 20.87
N GLN A 131 -22.42 15.60 19.54
CA GLN A 131 -21.46 16.27 18.66
C GLN A 131 -22.26 17.15 17.69
N THR A 132 -21.88 18.41 17.57
CA THR A 132 -22.49 19.30 16.57
C THR A 132 -21.94 19.03 15.16
N PRO A 133 -22.65 19.40 14.07
CA PRO A 133 -22.12 19.33 12.71
C PRO A 133 -20.79 20.07 12.55
N GLU A 134 -20.61 21.21 13.21
CA GLU A 134 -19.38 22.01 13.18
C GLU A 134 -18.20 21.27 13.85
N GLU A 135 -18.45 20.58 14.96
CA GLU A 135 -17.45 19.75 15.62
C GLU A 135 -17.09 18.54 14.77
N ARG A 136 -18.08 17.89 14.15
CA ARG A 136 -17.87 16.75 13.23
C ARG A 136 -17.04 17.16 12.02
N SER A 137 -17.28 18.32 11.43
CA SER A 137 -16.56 18.80 10.23
C SER A 137 -15.06 19.00 10.46
N LYS A 138 -14.63 19.23 11.72
CA LYS A 138 -13.20 19.36 12.07
C LYS A 138 -12.42 18.03 11.92
N LEU A 139 -13.12 16.90 11.82
CA LEU A 139 -12.51 15.58 11.64
C LEU A 139 -12.37 15.18 10.18
N ASP A 140 -12.97 15.93 9.24
CA ASP A 140 -12.88 15.63 7.82
C ASP A 140 -11.43 15.68 7.34
N GLY A 141 -10.99 14.64 6.60
CA GLY A 141 -9.62 14.44 6.19
C GLY A 141 -8.72 13.77 7.23
N LEU A 142 -9.16 13.55 8.46
CA LEU A 142 -8.37 12.92 9.53
C LEU A 142 -8.74 11.45 9.74
N TYR A 143 -10.04 11.13 9.78
CA TYR A 143 -10.52 9.78 10.10
C TYR A 143 -10.50 8.83 8.88
N GLU A 144 -10.40 9.35 7.67
CA GLU A 144 -10.36 8.56 6.44
C GLU A 144 -9.00 7.87 6.20
N CYS A 145 -7.99 8.20 7.01
CA CYS A 145 -6.67 7.61 6.90
C CYS A 145 -6.70 6.09 7.16
N ILE A 146 -6.21 5.30 6.19
CA ILE A 146 -6.15 3.83 6.25
C ILE A 146 -4.76 3.30 6.62
N LEU A 147 -3.85 4.18 7.05
CA LEU A 147 -2.48 3.83 7.48
C LEU A 147 -1.65 3.08 6.42
N CYS A 148 -1.86 3.35 5.14
CA CYS A 148 -1.14 2.69 4.04
C CYS A 148 0.29 3.21 3.84
N ALA A 149 0.67 4.31 4.48
CA ALA A 149 1.97 4.98 4.37
C ALA A 149 2.32 5.56 2.99
N CYS A 150 1.45 5.51 1.99
CA CYS A 150 1.74 6.05 0.65
C CYS A 150 2.09 7.55 0.67
N CYS A 151 1.38 8.38 1.43
CA CYS A 151 1.67 9.80 1.57
C CYS A 151 2.96 10.05 2.35
N SER A 152 3.17 9.37 3.49
CA SER A 152 4.38 9.50 4.30
C SER A 152 5.64 9.13 3.51
N SER A 153 5.57 8.07 2.71
CA SER A 153 6.66 7.63 1.84
C SER A 153 6.87 8.49 0.59
N SER A 154 5.96 9.43 0.31
CA SER A 154 6.08 10.39 -0.81
C SER A 154 6.68 11.73 -0.38
N CYS A 155 6.88 11.93 0.92
CA CYS A 155 7.49 13.16 1.44
C CYS A 155 8.99 13.14 1.13
N PRO A 156 9.54 14.21 0.47
CA PRO A 156 10.96 14.30 0.14
C PRO A 156 11.85 14.49 1.37
#